data_0dca7f3b8f4837af8e4cbd3189756b5a
#
_entry.id   0dca7f3b8f4837af8e4cbd3189756b5a
#
_cell.length_a   1.000
_cell.length_b   1.000
_cell.length_c   1.000
_cell.angle_alpha   90.00
_cell.angle_beta   90.00
_cell.angle_gamma   90.00
#
_symmetry.space_group_name_H-M   'P 1'
#
loop_
_entity.id
_entity.type
_entity.pdbx_description
1 polymer ?
#
loop_
_entity_poly.entity_id
_entity_poly.type
_entity_poly.pdbx_seq_one_letter_code
_entity_poly.pdbx_strand_id
1 'polypeptide(L)'
;MRQWILLRGLTRETAHWGGLVADLQQALPGDAVLAVDLPGNGCWHHRPSPTTVQGMVQACRADLAARGRAPPYHLLAMSLGAMVAVEWAQGAPEEVASGVLVNTSLRPFSPFYHRLRPHNYSALLRLVLLPRPAEAVEQQVLAMTSNLAAARAPVLAHWAAVRRQRPVSGRNALRQLLAAAR
;
A
#
# COMPACT_ATOMS: atom_id res chain seq x y z
N MET A 1 11.44 20.18 10.71
CA MET A 1 11.47 19.22 9.60
C MET A 1 10.39 18.17 9.85
N ARG A 2 9.33 18.17 9.03
CA ARG A 2 8.26 17.16 9.11
C ARG A 2 8.72 15.87 8.43
N GLN A 3 8.15 14.73 8.86
CA GLN A 3 8.46 13.44 8.26
C GLN A 3 7.19 12.88 7.62
N TRP A 4 7.16 12.80 6.30
CA TRP A 4 6.08 12.23 5.52
C TRP A 4 6.36 10.75 5.25
N ILE A 5 5.45 9.90 5.69
CA ILE A 5 5.51 8.45 5.48
C ILE A 5 4.44 8.05 4.47
N LEU A 6 4.85 7.45 3.37
CA LEU A 6 3.98 7.05 2.28
C LEU A 6 3.71 5.55 2.34
N LEU A 7 2.44 5.15 2.46
CA LEU A 7 1.99 3.76 2.58
C LEU A 7 1.11 3.36 1.40
N ARG A 8 1.53 2.34 0.64
CA ARG A 8 0.76 1.80 -0.51
C ARG A 8 -0.28 0.77 -0.07
N GLY A 9 -1.15 0.39 -1.00
CA GLY A 9 -2.21 -0.57 -0.81
C GLY A 9 -1.80 -2.03 -0.98
N LEU A 10 -2.80 -2.86 -1.11
CA LEU A 10 -2.71 -4.32 -1.29
C LEU A 10 -1.76 -4.70 -2.42
N THR A 11 -0.80 -5.57 -2.13
CA THR A 11 0.23 -6.08 -3.07
C THR A 11 1.03 -5.01 -3.81
N ARG A 12 1.11 -3.79 -3.23
CA ARG A 12 1.87 -2.67 -3.78
C ARG A 12 3.07 -2.34 -2.92
N GLU A 13 4.13 -1.88 -3.56
CA GLU A 13 5.38 -1.49 -2.92
C GLU A 13 5.75 -0.04 -3.22
N THR A 14 6.81 0.42 -2.61
CA THR A 14 7.32 1.80 -2.73
C THR A 14 7.56 2.23 -4.17
N ALA A 15 8.06 1.34 -5.05
CA ALA A 15 8.28 1.67 -6.46
C ALA A 15 6.99 2.01 -7.24
N HIS A 16 5.82 1.60 -6.75
CA HIS A 16 4.54 1.94 -7.37
C HIS A 16 4.09 3.40 -7.11
N TRP A 17 4.83 4.18 -6.34
CA TRP A 17 4.62 5.62 -6.25
C TRP A 17 5.15 6.37 -7.47
N GLY A 18 6.03 5.74 -8.29
CA GLY A 18 6.65 6.37 -9.43
C GLY A 18 7.42 7.63 -9.03
N GLY A 19 7.22 8.73 -9.76
CA GLY A 19 7.85 10.02 -9.48
C GLY A 19 7.31 10.76 -8.25
N LEU A 20 6.17 10.37 -7.70
CA LEU A 20 5.48 11.12 -6.64
C LEU A 20 6.36 11.40 -5.40
N VAL A 21 7.23 10.45 -5.02
CA VAL A 21 8.13 10.65 -3.87
C VAL A 21 9.08 11.81 -4.13
N ALA A 22 9.67 11.85 -5.32
CA ALA A 22 10.58 12.93 -5.72
C ALA A 22 9.85 14.27 -5.87
N ASP A 23 8.67 14.25 -6.48
CA ASP A 23 7.83 15.45 -6.67
C ASP A 23 7.42 16.04 -5.31
N LEU A 24 7.02 15.20 -4.36
CA LEU A 24 6.70 15.64 -3.00
C LEU A 24 7.93 16.18 -2.26
N GLN A 25 9.08 15.52 -2.40
CA GLN A 25 10.31 16.01 -1.78
C GLN A 25 10.72 17.38 -2.34
N GLN A 26 10.51 17.60 -3.64
CA GLN A 26 10.76 18.90 -4.27
C GLN A 26 9.76 19.98 -3.82
N ALA A 27 8.49 19.61 -3.70
CA ALA A 27 7.43 20.51 -3.24
C ALA A 27 7.53 20.86 -1.74
N LEU A 28 8.20 20.02 -0.97
CA LEU A 28 8.37 20.14 0.48
C LEU A 28 9.86 20.17 0.87
N PRO A 29 10.62 21.21 0.49
CA PRO A 29 12.08 21.22 0.59
C PRO A 29 12.62 21.16 2.02
N GLY A 30 11.80 21.49 3.01
CA GLY A 30 12.18 21.44 4.43
C GLY A 30 11.78 20.12 5.13
N ASP A 31 11.12 19.21 4.44
CA ASP A 31 10.58 17.98 5.02
C ASP A 31 11.32 16.74 4.49
N ALA A 32 11.19 15.62 5.18
CA ALA A 32 11.65 14.31 4.70
C ALA A 32 10.46 13.51 4.17
N VAL A 33 10.58 12.95 2.96
CA VAL A 33 9.55 12.09 2.35
C VAL A 33 10.10 10.68 2.21
N LEU A 34 9.45 9.73 2.88
CA LEU A 34 9.86 8.32 2.89
C LEU A 34 8.69 7.42 2.48
N ALA A 35 8.92 6.57 1.50
CA ALA A 35 8.01 5.48 1.22
C ALA A 35 8.41 4.23 2.01
N VAL A 36 7.41 3.54 2.58
CA VAL A 36 7.60 2.35 3.41
C VAL A 36 6.82 1.19 2.82
N ASP A 37 7.49 0.04 2.69
CA ASP A 37 6.85 -1.19 2.25
C ASP A 37 6.14 -1.89 3.42
N LEU A 38 4.91 -2.33 3.18
CA LEU A 38 4.24 -3.24 4.10
C LEU A 38 4.88 -4.65 4.00
N PRO A 39 4.95 -5.42 5.11
CA PRO A 39 5.46 -6.79 5.06
C PRO A 39 4.77 -7.64 4.00
N GLY A 40 5.54 -8.40 3.24
CA GLY A 40 5.07 -9.16 2.09
C GLY A 40 5.12 -8.41 0.77
N ASN A 41 5.54 -7.13 0.77
CA ASN A 41 5.69 -6.31 -0.43
C ASN A 41 7.12 -5.76 -0.53
N GLY A 42 7.53 -5.35 -1.71
CA GLY A 42 8.75 -4.62 -1.98
C GLY A 42 10.01 -5.30 -1.44
N CYS A 43 10.84 -4.57 -0.72
CA CYS A 43 12.05 -5.13 -0.11
C CYS A 43 11.74 -6.22 0.92
N TRP A 44 10.51 -6.29 1.41
CA TRP A 44 10.04 -7.30 2.36
C TRP A 44 9.12 -8.36 1.74
N HIS A 45 9.12 -8.52 0.40
CA HIS A 45 8.25 -9.47 -0.31
C HIS A 45 8.40 -10.93 0.15
N HIS A 46 9.58 -11.32 0.67
CA HIS A 46 9.86 -12.65 1.21
C HIS A 46 9.38 -12.84 2.65
N ARG A 47 9.05 -11.77 3.38
CA ARG A 47 8.54 -11.85 4.76
C ARG A 47 7.04 -12.16 4.77
N PRO A 48 6.55 -12.93 5.74
CA PRO A 48 5.11 -13.13 5.89
C PRO A 48 4.40 -11.81 6.21
N SER A 49 3.37 -11.48 5.45
CA SER A 49 2.49 -10.35 5.77
C SER A 49 1.69 -10.65 7.06
N PRO A 50 1.53 -9.70 7.99
CA PRO A 50 0.57 -9.85 9.08
C PRO A 50 -0.87 -10.06 8.56
N THR A 51 -1.69 -10.76 9.34
CA THR A 51 -3.12 -10.95 9.03
C THR A 51 -4.02 -9.96 9.75
N THR A 52 -3.43 -8.91 10.33
CA THR A 52 -4.11 -7.81 11.00
C THR A 52 -3.46 -6.49 10.60
N VAL A 53 -4.26 -5.44 10.54
CA VAL A 53 -3.78 -4.08 10.26
C VAL A 53 -2.84 -3.61 11.38
N GLN A 54 -3.16 -3.92 12.63
CA GLN A 54 -2.31 -3.63 13.79
C GLN A 54 -0.90 -4.23 13.65
N GLY A 55 -0.80 -5.50 13.20
CA GLY A 55 0.51 -6.12 12.95
C GLY A 55 1.32 -5.42 11.84
N MET A 56 0.64 -4.83 10.86
CA MET A 56 1.30 -4.01 9.83
C MET A 56 1.80 -2.68 10.42
N VAL A 57 1.03 -2.03 11.30
CA VAL A 57 1.48 -0.84 12.05
C VAL A 57 2.76 -1.13 12.81
N GLN A 58 2.80 -2.22 13.58
CA GLN A 58 3.99 -2.60 14.36
C GLN A 58 5.21 -2.81 13.46
N ALA A 59 5.03 -3.42 12.29
CA ALA A 59 6.11 -3.61 11.34
C ALA A 59 6.61 -2.28 10.75
N CYS A 60 5.73 -1.35 10.42
CA CYS A 60 6.11 -0.01 9.96
C CYS A 60 6.87 0.77 11.04
N ARG A 61 6.41 0.73 12.29
CA ARG A 61 7.07 1.37 13.44
C ARG A 61 8.49 0.82 13.62
N ALA A 62 8.63 -0.50 13.59
CA ALA A 62 9.93 -1.17 13.72
C ALA A 62 10.89 -0.79 12.56
N ASP A 63 10.41 -0.72 11.32
CA ASP A 63 11.19 -0.31 10.15
C ASP A 63 11.67 1.14 10.27
N LEU A 64 10.80 2.06 10.66
CA LEU A 64 11.13 3.47 10.82
C LEU A 64 12.13 3.68 11.98
N ALA A 65 11.93 3.00 13.10
CA ALA A 65 12.87 3.02 14.22
C ALA A 65 14.25 2.50 13.81
N ALA A 66 14.32 1.40 13.05
CA ALA A 66 15.56 0.85 12.53
C ALA A 66 16.29 1.80 11.55
N ARG A 67 15.52 2.67 10.88
CA ARG A 67 16.07 3.75 10.01
C ARG A 67 16.41 5.04 10.78
N GLY A 68 16.32 5.04 12.11
CA GLY A 68 16.56 6.22 12.95
C GLY A 68 15.51 7.32 12.76
N ARG A 69 14.28 6.97 12.39
CA ARG A 69 13.18 7.92 12.23
C ARG A 69 12.29 7.90 13.46
N ALA A 70 12.09 9.07 14.04
CA ALA A 70 11.26 9.24 15.23
C ALA A 70 9.97 10.03 14.90
N PRO A 71 8.84 9.71 15.55
CA PRO A 71 7.58 10.46 15.39
C PRO A 71 7.73 11.91 15.92
N PRO A 72 6.76 12.82 15.64
CA PRO A 72 5.50 12.51 14.94
C PRO A 72 5.63 12.46 13.42
N TYR A 73 4.78 11.63 12.78
CA TYR A 73 4.75 11.44 11.34
C TYR A 73 3.54 12.11 10.68
N HIS A 74 3.71 12.53 9.43
CA HIS A 74 2.63 12.89 8.51
C HIS A 74 2.44 11.72 7.56
N LEU A 75 1.23 11.15 7.47
CA LEU A 75 0.97 9.94 6.69
C LEU A 75 0.27 10.28 5.37
N LEU A 76 0.82 9.85 4.24
CA LEU A 76 0.13 9.80 2.96
C LEU A 76 -0.12 8.32 2.62
N ALA A 77 -1.37 7.91 2.68
CA ALA A 77 -1.68 6.49 2.69
C ALA A 77 -2.83 6.13 1.73
N MET A 78 -2.69 5.02 1.01
CA MET A 78 -3.65 4.59 0.00
C MET A 78 -4.20 3.19 0.29
N SER A 79 -5.53 3.02 0.20
CA SER A 79 -6.23 1.73 0.30
C SER A 79 -5.88 0.99 1.60
N LEU A 80 -5.28 -0.21 1.56
CA LEU A 80 -4.82 -0.94 2.75
C LEU A 80 -3.82 -0.09 3.57
N GLY A 81 -2.94 0.66 2.93
CA GLY A 81 -2.04 1.57 3.64
C GLY A 81 -2.79 2.64 4.44
N ALA A 82 -3.93 3.10 3.94
CA ALA A 82 -4.76 4.05 4.67
C ALA A 82 -5.49 3.40 5.88
N MET A 83 -5.83 2.11 5.79
CA MET A 83 -6.29 1.36 6.97
C MET A 83 -5.19 1.27 8.04
N VAL A 84 -3.95 1.03 7.61
CA VAL A 84 -2.76 1.04 8.50
C VAL A 84 -2.57 2.43 9.13
N ALA A 85 -2.72 3.50 8.37
CA ALA A 85 -2.59 4.86 8.89
C ALA A 85 -3.66 5.20 9.94
N VAL A 86 -4.90 4.77 9.73
CA VAL A 86 -5.99 4.98 10.70
C VAL A 86 -5.77 4.18 11.97
N GLU A 87 -5.42 2.90 11.85
CA GLU A 87 -5.10 2.04 12.99
C GLU A 87 -3.92 2.60 13.80
N TRP A 88 -2.91 3.14 13.10
CA TRP A 88 -1.77 3.79 13.74
C TRP A 88 -2.19 5.03 14.53
N ALA A 89 -2.98 5.92 13.90
CA ALA A 89 -3.47 7.14 14.56
C ALA A 89 -4.38 6.84 15.76
N GLN A 90 -5.11 5.71 15.73
CA GLN A 90 -5.95 5.27 16.86
C GLN A 90 -5.13 4.64 17.99
N GLY A 91 -4.15 3.82 17.66
CA GLY A 91 -3.35 3.07 18.63
C GLY A 91 -2.17 3.84 19.23
N ALA A 92 -1.70 4.89 18.55
CA ALA A 92 -0.60 5.75 18.98
C ALA A 92 -0.80 7.18 18.41
N PRO A 93 -1.81 7.92 18.89
CA PRO A 93 -2.15 9.24 18.36
C PRO A 93 -1.01 10.25 18.47
N GLU A 94 -0.15 10.12 19.47
CA GLU A 94 1.04 10.96 19.66
C GLU A 94 2.10 10.77 18.55
N GLU A 95 2.06 9.66 17.83
CA GLU A 95 2.99 9.38 16.74
C GLU A 95 2.51 9.94 15.38
N VAL A 96 1.24 10.35 15.26
CA VAL A 96 0.64 10.76 13.98
C VAL A 96 0.18 12.20 14.04
N ALA A 97 0.94 13.11 13.43
CA ALA A 97 0.62 14.53 13.39
C ALA A 97 -0.52 14.85 12.41
N SER A 98 -0.60 14.15 11.28
CA SER A 98 -1.67 14.31 10.29
C SER A 98 -1.72 13.12 9.33
N GLY A 99 -2.84 12.99 8.60
CA GLY A 99 -2.99 11.94 7.60
C GLY A 99 -3.78 12.38 6.36
N VAL A 100 -3.27 12.03 5.19
CA VAL A 100 -3.97 12.09 3.90
C VAL A 100 -4.32 10.67 3.49
N LEU A 101 -5.62 10.36 3.48
CA LEU A 101 -6.14 9.03 3.19
C LEU A 101 -6.75 9.01 1.79
N VAL A 102 -6.26 8.13 0.94
CA VAL A 102 -6.69 8.03 -0.46
C VAL A 102 -7.34 6.68 -0.72
N ASN A 103 -8.56 6.73 -1.27
CA ASN A 103 -9.28 5.56 -1.78
C ASN A 103 -9.33 4.38 -0.78
N THR A 104 -9.85 4.64 0.42
CA THR A 104 -9.99 3.66 1.49
C THR A 104 -11.42 3.53 2.00
N SER A 105 -11.67 2.47 2.73
CA SER A 105 -12.91 2.21 3.47
C SER A 105 -12.56 1.54 4.81
N LEU A 106 -13.33 1.84 5.84
CA LEU A 106 -13.02 1.45 7.22
C LEU A 106 -14.24 0.79 7.89
N ARG A 107 -13.99 -0.21 8.76
CA ARG A 107 -14.98 -0.59 9.77
C ARG A 107 -15.02 0.49 10.86
N PRO A 108 -16.18 0.76 11.46
CA PRO A 108 -17.52 0.19 11.20
C PRO A 108 -18.29 0.88 10.07
N PHE A 109 -17.74 1.92 9.41
CA PHE A 109 -18.44 2.78 8.47
C PHE A 109 -18.91 2.08 7.19
N SER A 110 -18.20 1.04 6.76
CA SER A 110 -18.53 0.28 5.56
C SER A 110 -18.40 -1.22 5.81
N PRO A 111 -19.45 -2.02 5.62
CA PRO A 111 -19.35 -3.48 5.65
C PRO A 111 -18.40 -3.96 4.53
N PHE A 112 -17.75 -5.11 4.74
CA PHE A 112 -16.68 -5.60 3.85
C PHE A 112 -17.13 -5.73 2.38
N TYR A 113 -18.39 -6.08 2.13
CA TYR A 113 -18.97 -6.24 0.79
C TYR A 113 -19.24 -4.93 0.05
N HIS A 114 -19.23 -3.77 0.76
CA HIS A 114 -19.27 -2.45 0.15
C HIS A 114 -17.88 -1.86 -0.13
N ARG A 115 -16.82 -2.48 0.41
CA ARG A 115 -15.45 -1.96 0.30
C ARG A 115 -14.79 -2.25 -1.05
N LEU A 116 -15.32 -3.21 -1.78
CA LEU A 116 -14.88 -3.55 -3.12
C LEU A 116 -16.11 -3.65 -4.02
N ARG A 117 -16.04 -3.08 -5.22
CA ARG A 117 -17.12 -3.23 -6.20
C ARG A 117 -17.38 -4.71 -6.48
N PRO A 118 -18.62 -5.19 -6.42
CA PRO A 118 -18.91 -6.64 -6.52
C PRO A 118 -18.30 -7.34 -7.74
N HIS A 119 -18.30 -6.68 -8.91
CA HIS A 119 -17.70 -7.22 -10.13
C HIS A 119 -16.18 -7.43 -10.05
N ASN A 120 -15.48 -6.79 -9.09
CA ASN A 120 -14.05 -6.95 -8.90
C ASN A 120 -13.68 -8.16 -8.01
N TYR A 121 -14.64 -8.78 -7.31
CA TYR A 121 -14.33 -9.94 -6.45
C TYR A 121 -13.75 -11.12 -7.22
N SER A 122 -14.36 -11.48 -8.36
CA SER A 122 -13.87 -12.58 -9.19
C SER A 122 -12.48 -12.29 -9.78
N ALA A 123 -12.25 -11.04 -10.19
CA ALA A 123 -10.97 -10.61 -10.71
C ALA A 123 -9.89 -10.66 -9.61
N LEU A 124 -10.18 -10.14 -8.42
CA LEU A 124 -9.27 -10.17 -7.28
C LEU A 124 -8.95 -11.61 -6.83
N LEU A 125 -9.96 -12.47 -6.76
CA LEU A 125 -9.77 -13.88 -6.41
C LEU A 125 -8.86 -14.60 -7.42
N ARG A 126 -9.06 -14.36 -8.71
CA ARG A 126 -8.19 -14.91 -9.76
C ARG A 126 -6.75 -14.39 -9.66
N LEU A 127 -6.57 -13.11 -9.31
CA LEU A 127 -5.24 -12.53 -9.12
C LEU A 127 -4.47 -13.16 -7.95
N VAL A 128 -5.19 -13.60 -6.91
CA VAL A 128 -4.60 -14.21 -5.72
C VAL A 128 -4.34 -15.71 -5.90
N LEU A 129 -5.27 -16.42 -6.55
CA LEU A 129 -5.26 -17.90 -6.62
C LEU A 129 -4.54 -18.45 -7.84
N LEU A 130 -4.50 -17.71 -8.96
CA LEU A 130 -3.95 -18.22 -10.21
C LEU A 130 -2.60 -17.56 -10.51
N PRO A 131 -1.56 -18.35 -10.79
CA PRO A 131 -0.31 -17.82 -11.31
C PRO A 131 -0.55 -17.20 -12.68
N ARG A 132 -0.11 -15.95 -12.87
CA ARG A 132 -0.28 -15.19 -14.11
C ARG A 132 0.98 -14.37 -14.41
N PRO A 133 1.28 -14.10 -15.68
CA PRO A 133 2.36 -13.19 -16.06
C PRO A 133 2.19 -11.82 -15.40
N ALA A 134 3.31 -11.18 -15.04
CA ALA A 134 3.31 -9.91 -14.34
C ALA A 134 2.49 -8.84 -15.10
N GLU A 135 2.63 -8.79 -16.41
CA GLU A 135 1.91 -7.86 -17.29
C GLU A 135 0.39 -8.04 -17.19
N ALA A 136 -0.08 -9.29 -17.22
CA ALA A 136 -1.52 -9.58 -17.13
C ALA A 136 -2.10 -9.19 -15.75
N VAL A 137 -1.32 -9.37 -14.68
CA VAL A 137 -1.71 -8.93 -13.34
C VAL A 137 -1.80 -7.41 -13.28
N GLU A 138 -0.77 -6.70 -13.75
CA GLU A 138 -0.74 -5.24 -13.68
C GLU A 138 -1.76 -4.59 -14.61
N GLN A 139 -2.00 -5.18 -15.78
CA GLN A 139 -3.06 -4.73 -16.68
C GLN A 139 -4.43 -4.83 -16.00
N GLN A 140 -4.72 -5.93 -15.32
CA GLN A 140 -5.96 -6.12 -14.57
C GLN A 140 -6.10 -5.10 -13.43
N VAL A 141 -5.01 -4.84 -12.70
CA VAL A 141 -5.02 -3.86 -11.62
C VAL A 141 -5.26 -2.45 -12.16
N LEU A 142 -4.58 -2.06 -13.24
CA LEU A 142 -4.79 -0.76 -13.90
C LEU A 142 -6.22 -0.61 -14.41
N ALA A 143 -6.81 -1.66 -14.97
CA ALA A 143 -8.20 -1.65 -15.40
C ALA A 143 -9.20 -1.42 -14.25
N MET A 144 -8.87 -1.93 -13.04
CA MET A 144 -9.71 -1.75 -11.85
C MET A 144 -9.51 -0.38 -11.15
N THR A 145 -8.37 0.28 -11.37
CA THR A 145 -7.97 1.46 -10.58
C THR A 145 -7.82 2.75 -11.36
N SER A 146 -7.80 2.71 -12.69
CA SER A 146 -7.60 3.90 -13.52
C SER A 146 -8.51 3.91 -14.75
N ASN A 147 -9.12 5.07 -15.03
CA ASN A 147 -9.89 5.32 -16.25
C ASN A 147 -9.05 6.01 -17.34
N LEU A 148 -7.81 6.41 -17.06
CA LEU A 148 -6.94 7.13 -18.00
C LEU A 148 -6.21 6.15 -18.93
N ALA A 149 -6.79 5.87 -20.09
CA ALA A 149 -6.24 4.92 -21.06
C ALA A 149 -4.84 5.30 -21.58
N ALA A 150 -4.60 6.58 -21.87
CA ALA A 150 -3.34 7.07 -22.43
C ALA A 150 -2.14 6.94 -21.47
N ALA A 151 -2.37 7.03 -20.15
CA ALA A 151 -1.32 6.92 -19.15
C ALA A 151 -0.98 5.47 -18.79
N ARG A 152 -1.73 4.48 -19.30
CA ARG A 152 -1.60 3.08 -18.85
C ARG A 152 -0.33 2.39 -19.38
N ALA A 153 0.07 2.62 -20.61
CA ALA A 153 1.16 1.87 -21.24
C ALA A 153 2.51 2.03 -20.53
N PRO A 154 3.03 3.25 -20.27
CA PRO A 154 4.29 3.43 -19.57
C PRO A 154 4.22 2.94 -18.10
N VAL A 155 3.08 3.15 -17.44
CA VAL A 155 2.85 2.68 -16.06
C VAL A 155 2.82 1.16 -16.01
N LEU A 156 2.17 0.50 -16.98
CA LEU A 156 2.10 -0.96 -17.06
C LEU A 156 3.48 -1.59 -17.18
N ALA A 157 4.33 -1.08 -18.08
CA ALA A 157 5.67 -1.59 -18.28
C ALA A 157 6.51 -1.49 -17.00
N HIS A 158 6.45 -0.32 -16.33
CA HIS A 158 7.14 -0.09 -15.07
C HIS A 158 6.64 -1.04 -13.98
N TRP A 159 5.34 -1.13 -13.75
CA TRP A 159 4.76 -1.98 -12.69
C TRP A 159 4.99 -3.47 -12.94
N ALA A 160 4.94 -3.92 -14.19
CA ALA A 160 5.27 -5.29 -14.53
C ALA A 160 6.76 -5.61 -14.24
N ALA A 161 7.67 -4.69 -14.51
CA ALA A 161 9.08 -4.84 -14.16
C ALA A 161 9.28 -4.93 -12.64
N VAL A 162 8.65 -4.06 -11.87
CA VAL A 162 8.66 -4.08 -10.40
C VAL A 162 8.17 -5.43 -9.87
N ARG A 163 7.04 -5.93 -10.36
CA ARG A 163 6.48 -7.23 -9.95
C ARG A 163 7.39 -8.40 -10.28
N ARG A 164 8.09 -8.39 -11.42
CA ARG A 164 9.05 -9.46 -11.77
C ARG A 164 10.23 -9.49 -10.82
N GLN A 165 10.72 -8.34 -10.40
CA GLN A 165 11.86 -8.23 -9.48
C GLN A 165 11.50 -8.65 -8.05
N ARG A 166 10.31 -8.28 -7.57
CA ARG A 166 9.86 -8.51 -6.18
C ARG A 166 8.42 -9.01 -6.15
N PRO A 167 8.20 -10.27 -6.56
CA PRO A 167 6.84 -10.82 -6.67
C PRO A 167 6.20 -10.99 -5.29
N VAL A 168 4.99 -10.49 -5.15
CA VAL A 168 4.17 -10.76 -3.96
C VAL A 168 3.58 -12.16 -4.09
N SER A 169 3.83 -13.02 -3.11
CA SER A 169 3.29 -14.38 -3.11
C SER A 169 1.75 -14.37 -2.92
N GLY A 170 1.06 -15.36 -3.47
CA GLY A 170 -0.38 -15.54 -3.26
C GLY A 170 -0.74 -15.66 -1.78
N ARG A 171 0.14 -16.29 -0.97
CA ARG A 171 0.01 -16.34 0.49
C ARG A 171 -0.01 -14.95 1.11
N ASN A 172 0.92 -14.07 0.74
CA ASN A 172 0.98 -12.70 1.26
C ASN A 172 -0.22 -11.88 0.78
N ALA A 173 -0.64 -12.01 -0.48
CA ALA A 173 -1.83 -11.36 -0.98
C ALA A 173 -3.09 -11.76 -0.19
N LEU A 174 -3.27 -13.06 0.09
CA LEU A 174 -4.36 -13.56 0.91
C LEU A 174 -4.30 -13.04 2.36
N ARG A 175 -3.12 -13.04 2.98
CA ARG A 175 -2.93 -12.50 4.34
C ARG A 175 -3.28 -11.02 4.42
N GLN A 176 -2.89 -10.23 3.41
CA GLN A 176 -3.24 -8.82 3.31
C GLN A 176 -4.75 -8.60 3.12
N LEU A 177 -5.41 -9.44 2.31
CA LEU A 177 -6.87 -9.41 2.17
C LEU A 177 -7.58 -9.72 3.49
N LEU A 178 -7.10 -10.72 4.24
CA LEU A 178 -7.62 -11.04 5.57
C LEU A 178 -7.45 -9.88 6.55
N ALA A 179 -6.30 -9.20 6.52
CA ALA A 179 -6.08 -8.01 7.34
C ALA A 179 -7.05 -6.88 6.96
N ALA A 180 -7.26 -6.65 5.66
CA ALA A 180 -8.18 -5.60 5.19
C ALA A 180 -9.66 -5.91 5.48
N ALA A 181 -10.05 -7.18 5.62
CA ALA A 181 -11.43 -7.59 5.88
C ALA A 181 -11.84 -7.46 7.35
N ARG A 182 -10.88 -7.53 8.27
CA ARG A 182 -11.07 -7.45 9.74
C ARG A 182 -11.22 -6.03 10.22
#